data_11f8baecc37c675e006da8d01ad14a45
#
_entry.id   11f8baecc37c675e006da8d01ad14a45
#
_cell.length_a   1.000
_cell.length_b   1.000
_cell.length_c   1.000
_cell.angle_alpha   90.00
_cell.angle_beta   90.00
_cell.angle_gamma   90.00
#
_symmetry.space_group_name_H-M   'P 1'
#
loop_
_entity.id
_entity.type
_entity.pdbx_description
1 polymer ?
#
loop_
_entity_poly.entity_id
_entity_poly.type
_entity_poly.pdbx_seq_one_letter_code
_entity_poly.pdbx_strand_id
1 'polypeptide(L)'
;MSTLRRELVKLPSRDKDPEGYWVTRLRSLKVITYNTQLVPPNQAPKRWEDVLDPKWKGKIQIDKDSADWVLMLWSAWGKEKTINFLKQLSRNTVLGGSQSQRIELLAAGAMSMDMAISMHKLVPYWDKGAPVDFARTDPAVLEKSTPMFIAQHAPHPNAAILFADWLTSLEGQQTYYDATLSPVADPRVKMRLTEALIGVRHAGRE
;
A
#
# COMPACT_ATOMS: atom_id res chain seq x y z
N MET A 1 24.32 22.35 12.03
CA MET A 1 23.06 21.61 11.89
C MET A 1 22.99 21.14 10.46
N SER A 2 22.93 19.84 10.20
CA SER A 2 22.91 19.31 8.84
C SER A 2 21.62 19.73 8.12
N THR A 3 21.69 19.88 6.81
CA THR A 3 20.58 20.23 5.91
C THR A 3 19.39 19.25 6.08
N LEU A 4 19.69 17.99 6.42
CA LEU A 4 18.70 16.95 6.74
C LEU A 4 17.65 17.42 7.76
N ARG A 5 18.05 18.15 8.79
CA ARG A 5 17.11 18.66 9.79
C ARG A 5 16.15 19.72 9.24
N ARG A 6 16.51 20.46 8.18
CA ARG A 6 15.64 21.52 7.62
C ARG A 6 14.50 20.95 6.80
N GLU A 7 14.75 19.94 5.98
CA GLU A 7 13.70 19.28 5.18
C GLU A 7 12.82 18.36 6.02
N LEU A 8 13.40 17.65 7.00
CA LEU A 8 12.64 16.81 7.93
C LEU A 8 11.60 17.60 8.75
N VAL A 9 11.85 18.88 9.04
CA VAL A 9 10.88 19.74 9.74
C VAL A 9 9.57 19.90 8.94
N LYS A 10 9.62 19.83 7.62
CA LYS A 10 8.45 20.01 6.73
C LYS A 10 7.56 18.78 6.65
N LEU A 11 8.06 17.61 7.05
CA LEU A 11 7.25 16.38 7.06
C LEU A 11 6.35 16.33 8.31
N PRO A 12 5.16 15.70 8.20
CA PRO A 12 4.30 15.45 9.35
C PRO A 12 5.03 14.70 10.47
N SER A 13 4.66 14.94 11.73
CA SER A 13 5.31 14.31 12.89
C SER A 13 5.27 12.77 12.84
N ARG A 14 4.21 12.19 12.30
CA ARG A 14 4.07 10.74 12.10
C ARG A 14 5.03 10.14 11.07
N ASP A 15 5.67 10.97 10.25
CA ASP A 15 6.57 10.55 9.17
C ASP A 15 8.05 10.69 9.51
N LYS A 16 8.35 11.03 10.75
CA LYS A 16 9.73 11.20 11.22
C LYS A 16 9.88 10.83 12.68
N ASP A 17 11.06 10.37 13.02
CA ASP A 17 11.46 10.17 14.40
C ASP A 17 11.70 11.52 15.11
N PRO A 18 11.18 11.74 16.32
CA PRO A 18 11.45 12.97 17.08
C PRO A 18 12.94 13.22 17.33
N GLU A 19 13.74 12.16 17.49
CA GLU A 19 15.19 12.21 17.70
C GLU A 19 15.98 12.24 16.40
N GLY A 20 15.32 12.01 15.24
CA GLY A 20 15.91 12.09 13.91
C GLY A 20 16.61 10.84 13.40
N TYR A 21 16.34 9.67 14.00
CA TYR A 21 16.93 8.39 13.57
C TYR A 21 16.32 7.82 12.29
N TRP A 22 15.05 8.13 12.01
CA TRP A 22 14.39 7.66 10.80
C TRP A 22 13.41 8.69 10.23
N VAL A 23 13.08 8.50 8.98
CA VAL A 23 12.07 9.28 8.25
C VAL A 23 11.31 8.37 7.31
N THR A 24 10.02 8.61 7.12
CA THR A 24 9.22 7.89 6.14
C THR A 24 9.67 8.27 4.72
N ARG A 25 10.10 7.29 3.95
CA ARG A 25 10.45 7.44 2.54
C ARG A 25 9.21 7.36 1.64
N LEU A 26 8.40 6.34 1.87
CA LEU A 26 7.18 6.10 1.10
C LEU A 26 6.10 5.48 1.99
N ARG A 27 4.87 5.48 1.47
CA ARG A 27 3.74 4.79 2.08
C ARG A 27 3.29 3.64 1.20
N SER A 28 3.01 2.49 1.79
CA SER A 28 2.38 1.37 1.12
C SER A 28 0.89 1.41 1.42
N LEU A 29 0.09 1.58 0.38
CA LEU A 29 -1.36 1.57 0.47
C LEU A 29 -1.83 0.22 -0.08
N LYS A 30 -2.35 -0.66 0.79
CA LYS A 30 -2.85 -1.99 0.43
C LYS A 30 -4.36 -1.97 0.34
N VAL A 31 -4.89 -2.55 -0.73
CA VAL A 31 -6.33 -2.59 -1.01
C VAL A 31 -6.75 -3.98 -1.49
N ILE A 32 -8.01 -4.34 -1.30
CA ILE A 32 -8.61 -5.46 -2.02
C ILE A 32 -8.86 -4.99 -3.45
N THR A 33 -8.34 -5.70 -4.43
CA THR A 33 -8.53 -5.41 -5.85
C THR A 33 -9.44 -6.43 -6.50
N TYR A 34 -10.15 -6.04 -7.54
CA TYR A 34 -11.04 -6.95 -8.27
C TYR A 34 -11.05 -6.65 -9.77
N ASN A 35 -11.38 -7.66 -10.56
CA ASN A 35 -11.65 -7.49 -11.99
C ASN A 35 -13.10 -7.05 -12.18
N THR A 36 -13.31 -5.88 -12.79
CA THR A 36 -14.63 -5.23 -12.92
C THR A 36 -15.57 -5.94 -13.91
N GLN A 37 -15.05 -6.80 -14.78
CA GLN A 37 -15.85 -7.64 -15.68
C GLN A 37 -16.37 -8.89 -14.98
N LEU A 38 -15.59 -9.44 -14.02
CA LEU A 38 -15.96 -10.66 -13.26
C LEU A 38 -16.75 -10.33 -11.99
N VAL A 39 -16.50 -9.17 -11.42
CA VAL A 39 -17.15 -8.65 -10.20
C VAL A 39 -17.68 -7.25 -10.54
N PRO A 40 -18.97 -7.12 -10.89
CA PRO A 40 -19.57 -5.82 -11.11
C PRO A 40 -19.41 -4.90 -9.89
N PRO A 41 -19.23 -3.58 -10.06
CA PRO A 41 -18.97 -2.66 -8.94
C PRO A 41 -20.01 -2.70 -7.81
N ASN A 42 -21.27 -2.98 -8.14
CA ASN A 42 -22.35 -3.14 -7.14
C ASN A 42 -22.25 -4.45 -6.33
N GLN A 43 -21.44 -5.42 -6.76
CA GLN A 43 -21.17 -6.68 -6.08
C GLN A 43 -19.75 -6.72 -5.46
N ALA A 44 -18.95 -5.68 -5.67
CA ALA A 44 -17.64 -5.57 -5.04
C ALA A 44 -17.75 -5.59 -3.52
N PRO A 45 -16.77 -6.16 -2.79
CA PRO A 45 -16.75 -6.17 -1.33
C PRO A 45 -16.91 -4.76 -0.75
N LYS A 46 -17.77 -4.62 0.24
CA LYS A 46 -17.94 -3.38 1.03
C LYS A 46 -17.26 -3.47 2.39
N ARG A 47 -16.94 -4.66 2.82
CA ARG A 47 -16.17 -4.96 4.03
C ARG A 47 -15.13 -6.03 3.71
N TRP A 48 -14.07 -6.08 4.49
CA TRP A 48 -13.05 -7.12 4.34
C TRP A 48 -13.62 -8.53 4.51
N GLU A 49 -14.61 -8.67 5.39
CA GLU A 49 -15.26 -9.95 5.66
C GLU A 49 -16.11 -10.48 4.47
N ASP A 50 -16.52 -9.62 3.54
CA ASP A 50 -17.34 -10.03 2.40
C ASP A 50 -16.59 -10.99 1.43
N VAL A 51 -15.25 -11.00 1.50
CA VAL A 51 -14.43 -11.97 0.75
C VAL A 51 -14.50 -13.39 1.32
N LEU A 52 -15.08 -13.55 2.51
CA LEU A 52 -15.29 -14.87 3.14
C LEU A 52 -16.50 -15.61 2.58
N ASP A 53 -17.35 -14.96 1.77
CA ASP A 53 -18.49 -15.60 1.14
C ASP A 53 -18.02 -16.82 0.30
N PRO A 54 -18.61 -18.00 0.48
CA PRO A 54 -18.26 -19.21 -0.26
C PRO A 54 -18.31 -19.08 -1.79
N LYS A 55 -19.09 -18.13 -2.34
CA LYS A 55 -19.14 -17.85 -3.79
C LYS A 55 -17.77 -17.47 -4.37
N TRP A 56 -16.86 -16.97 -3.52
CA TRP A 56 -15.50 -16.55 -3.89
C TRP A 56 -14.45 -17.65 -3.78
N LYS A 57 -14.83 -18.86 -3.35
CA LYS A 57 -13.90 -19.97 -3.16
C LYS A 57 -13.09 -20.25 -4.42
N GLY A 58 -11.75 -20.20 -4.30
CA GLY A 58 -10.81 -20.41 -5.39
C GLY A 58 -10.70 -19.26 -6.40
N LYS A 59 -11.43 -18.14 -6.18
CA LYS A 59 -11.44 -16.96 -7.07
C LYS A 59 -10.65 -15.77 -6.55
N ILE A 60 -10.11 -15.90 -5.34
CA ILE A 60 -9.31 -14.88 -4.67
C ILE A 60 -7.88 -15.35 -4.57
N GLN A 61 -6.94 -14.54 -5.02
CA GLN A 61 -5.52 -14.82 -4.81
C GLN A 61 -4.96 -13.97 -3.66
N ILE A 62 -3.92 -14.49 -3.01
CA ILE A 62 -3.24 -13.86 -1.88
C ILE A 62 -1.73 -14.02 -2.01
N ASP A 63 -0.99 -13.06 -1.50
CA ASP A 63 0.48 -13.11 -1.46
C ASP A 63 0.95 -14.21 -0.50
N LYS A 64 1.81 -15.08 -0.98
CA LYS A 64 2.38 -16.16 -0.18
C LYS A 64 3.54 -15.69 0.73
N ASP A 65 4.20 -14.58 0.37
CA ASP A 65 5.47 -14.15 0.97
C ASP A 65 5.35 -12.87 1.81
N SER A 66 4.25 -12.11 1.67
CA SER A 66 4.08 -10.82 2.33
C SER A 66 2.99 -10.87 3.40
N ALA A 67 3.38 -10.69 4.64
CA ALA A 67 2.48 -10.59 5.79
C ALA A 67 2.23 -9.14 6.25
N ASP A 68 2.75 -8.13 5.55
CA ASP A 68 2.67 -6.74 5.99
C ASP A 68 1.21 -6.24 6.12
N TRP A 69 0.34 -6.60 5.18
CA TRP A 69 -1.08 -6.27 5.25
C TRP A 69 -1.81 -6.94 6.43
N VAL A 70 -1.31 -8.11 6.87
CA VAL A 70 -1.84 -8.79 8.07
C VAL A 70 -1.55 -7.98 9.32
N LEU A 71 -0.34 -7.41 9.42
CA LEU A 71 0.04 -6.53 10.53
C LEU A 71 -0.80 -5.25 10.54
N MET A 72 -1.13 -4.72 9.36
CA MET A 72 -2.01 -3.55 9.25
C MET A 72 -3.44 -3.89 9.72
N LEU A 73 -4.01 -5.04 9.32
CA LEU A 73 -5.28 -5.52 9.83
C LEU A 73 -5.24 -5.76 11.33
N TRP A 74 -4.15 -6.35 11.83
CA TRP A 74 -3.98 -6.56 13.26
C TRP A 74 -4.00 -5.25 14.04
N SER A 75 -3.32 -4.23 13.54
CA SER A 75 -3.36 -2.89 14.15
C SER A 75 -4.76 -2.29 14.13
N ALA A 76 -5.54 -2.51 13.07
CA ALA A 76 -6.88 -1.95 12.92
C ALA A 76 -7.97 -2.72 13.69
N TRP A 77 -7.88 -4.05 13.77
CA TRP A 77 -8.94 -4.92 14.29
C TRP A 77 -8.60 -5.64 15.59
N GLY A 78 -7.32 -5.64 15.97
CA GLY A 78 -6.81 -6.46 17.04
C GLY A 78 -6.52 -7.91 16.63
N LYS A 79 -5.78 -8.62 17.50
CA LYS A 79 -5.24 -9.96 17.26
C LYS A 79 -6.30 -11.01 16.93
N GLU A 80 -7.30 -11.10 17.78
CA GLU A 80 -8.28 -12.19 17.73
C GLU A 80 -9.13 -12.13 16.45
N LYS A 81 -9.67 -10.95 16.13
CA LYS A 81 -10.48 -10.75 14.91
C LYS A 81 -9.66 -11.04 13.66
N THR A 82 -8.40 -10.58 13.62
CA THR A 82 -7.51 -10.82 12.46
C THR A 82 -7.21 -12.30 12.29
N ILE A 83 -6.87 -13.03 13.35
CA ILE A 83 -6.61 -14.48 13.26
C ILE A 83 -7.85 -15.24 12.78
N ASN A 84 -9.02 -14.92 13.31
CA ASN A 84 -10.27 -15.57 12.92
C ASN A 84 -10.60 -15.30 11.44
N PHE A 85 -10.40 -14.08 10.97
CA PHE A 85 -10.55 -13.72 9.56
C PHE A 85 -9.60 -14.53 8.67
N LEU A 86 -8.31 -14.58 9.00
CA LEU A 86 -7.31 -15.32 8.21
C LEU A 86 -7.58 -16.81 8.12
N LYS A 87 -8.03 -17.45 9.23
CA LYS A 87 -8.43 -18.85 9.24
C LYS A 87 -9.60 -19.15 8.29
N GLN A 88 -10.53 -18.22 8.15
CA GLN A 88 -11.65 -18.35 7.22
C GLN A 88 -11.21 -18.04 5.79
N LEU A 89 -10.44 -16.96 5.61
CA LEU A 89 -9.93 -16.52 4.31
C LEU A 89 -9.11 -17.61 3.62
N SER A 90 -8.30 -18.37 4.37
CA SER A 90 -7.47 -19.44 3.82
C SER A 90 -8.28 -20.56 3.13
N ARG A 91 -9.56 -20.68 3.42
CA ARG A 91 -10.45 -21.65 2.79
C ARG A 91 -10.97 -21.19 1.42
N ASN A 92 -10.92 -19.88 1.17
CA ASN A 92 -11.45 -19.26 -0.04
C ASN A 92 -10.35 -18.85 -1.02
N THR A 93 -9.10 -18.73 -0.56
CA THR A 93 -8.01 -18.14 -1.35
C THR A 93 -7.08 -19.19 -1.93
N VAL A 94 -6.41 -18.80 -3.02
CA VAL A 94 -5.28 -19.50 -3.60
C VAL A 94 -4.01 -18.67 -3.42
N LEU A 95 -2.89 -19.34 -3.21
CA LEU A 95 -1.60 -18.65 -3.09
C LEU A 95 -1.13 -18.19 -4.47
N GLY A 96 -0.86 -16.91 -4.59
CA GLY A 96 -0.33 -16.29 -5.81
C GLY A 96 1.18 -16.03 -5.73
N GLY A 97 1.75 -15.67 -6.85
CA GLY A 97 3.14 -15.25 -6.98
C GLY A 97 3.38 -13.80 -6.56
N SER A 98 4.33 -13.14 -7.22
CA SER A 98 4.63 -11.73 -7.00
C SER A 98 3.42 -10.83 -7.27
N GLN A 99 3.40 -9.63 -6.68
CA GLN A 99 2.30 -8.68 -6.92
C GLN A 99 2.12 -8.36 -8.42
N SER A 100 3.21 -8.32 -9.20
CA SER A 100 3.12 -8.05 -10.63
C SER A 100 2.40 -9.19 -11.37
N GLN A 101 2.76 -10.44 -11.09
CA GLN A 101 2.06 -11.60 -11.65
C GLN A 101 0.58 -11.64 -11.24
N ARG A 102 0.29 -11.33 -9.98
CA ARG A 102 -1.09 -11.37 -9.47
C ARG A 102 -1.98 -10.34 -10.13
N ILE A 103 -1.48 -9.10 -10.34
CA ILE A 103 -2.29 -8.08 -11.02
C ILE A 103 -2.46 -8.39 -12.52
N GLU A 104 -1.48 -9.02 -13.16
CA GLU A 104 -1.61 -9.51 -14.53
C GLU A 104 -2.71 -10.57 -14.66
N LEU A 105 -2.73 -11.57 -13.76
CA LEU A 105 -3.78 -12.58 -13.72
C LEU A 105 -5.15 -11.98 -13.43
N LEU A 106 -5.20 -10.99 -12.55
CA LEU A 106 -6.43 -10.27 -12.25
C LEU A 106 -6.94 -9.50 -13.47
N ALA A 107 -6.09 -8.75 -14.14
CA ALA A 107 -6.43 -7.97 -15.35
C ALA A 107 -6.84 -8.86 -16.51
N ALA A 108 -6.23 -10.04 -16.66
CA ALA A 108 -6.56 -11.04 -17.65
C ALA A 108 -7.86 -11.82 -17.34
N GLY A 109 -8.47 -11.60 -16.17
CA GLY A 109 -9.70 -12.32 -15.76
C GLY A 109 -9.49 -13.75 -15.29
N ALA A 110 -8.24 -14.18 -15.05
CA ALA A 110 -7.96 -15.50 -14.49
C ALA A 110 -8.35 -15.58 -13.01
N MET A 111 -8.38 -14.45 -12.30
CA MET A 111 -8.81 -14.32 -10.91
C MET A 111 -9.84 -13.20 -10.79
N SER A 112 -10.79 -13.39 -9.86
CA SER A 112 -11.82 -12.37 -9.63
C SER A 112 -11.34 -11.26 -8.68
N MET A 113 -10.55 -11.63 -7.69
CA MET A 113 -10.05 -10.68 -6.67
C MET A 113 -8.62 -11.01 -6.25
N ASP A 114 -7.97 -10.01 -5.67
CA ASP A 114 -6.67 -10.12 -5.01
C ASP A 114 -6.70 -9.41 -3.67
N MET A 115 -6.11 -10.04 -2.66
CA MET A 115 -5.94 -9.45 -1.35
C MET A 115 -4.64 -8.63 -1.29
N ALA A 116 -4.75 -7.39 -0.87
CA ALA A 116 -3.62 -6.56 -0.48
C ALA A 116 -2.59 -6.22 -1.60
N ILE A 117 -3.06 -5.93 -2.80
CA ILE A 117 -2.22 -5.29 -3.82
C ILE A 117 -1.83 -3.88 -3.35
N SER A 118 -0.61 -3.47 -3.65
CA SER A 118 -0.19 -2.08 -3.48
C SER A 118 -0.91 -1.21 -4.50
N MET A 119 -1.71 -0.23 -4.03
CA MET A 119 -2.64 0.54 -4.85
C MET A 119 -1.97 1.26 -6.05
N HIS A 120 -0.73 1.74 -5.86
CA HIS A 120 0.01 2.40 -6.96
C HIS A 120 0.25 1.49 -8.16
N LYS A 121 0.26 0.18 -7.97
CA LYS A 121 0.39 -0.79 -9.08
C LYS A 121 -0.85 -0.89 -9.97
N LEU A 122 -1.99 -0.34 -9.54
CA LEU A 122 -3.19 -0.26 -10.36
C LEU A 122 -3.11 0.86 -11.41
N VAL A 123 -2.35 1.92 -11.13
CA VAL A 123 -2.28 3.12 -11.99
C VAL A 123 -1.95 2.79 -13.46
N PRO A 124 -0.89 2.01 -13.76
CA PRO A 124 -0.58 1.66 -15.15
C PRO A 124 -1.65 0.83 -15.85
N TYR A 125 -2.47 0.09 -15.08
CA TYR A 125 -3.58 -0.70 -15.62
C TYR A 125 -4.79 0.19 -15.91
N TRP A 126 -5.09 1.15 -15.03
CA TRP A 126 -6.12 2.16 -15.28
C TRP A 126 -5.81 3.00 -16.53
N ASP A 127 -4.54 3.38 -16.71
CA ASP A 127 -4.09 4.14 -17.88
C ASP A 127 -4.31 3.39 -19.20
N LYS A 128 -4.26 2.06 -19.14
CA LYS A 128 -4.50 1.17 -20.30
C LYS A 128 -5.97 0.76 -20.45
N GLY A 129 -6.87 1.25 -19.57
CA GLY A 129 -8.27 0.85 -19.58
C GLY A 129 -8.51 -0.61 -19.18
N ALA A 130 -7.57 -1.23 -18.43
CA ALA A 130 -7.74 -2.60 -17.96
C ALA A 130 -8.89 -2.70 -16.95
N PRO A 131 -9.63 -3.83 -16.93
CA PRO A 131 -10.81 -3.99 -16.10
C PRO A 131 -10.44 -4.32 -14.63
N VAL A 132 -9.69 -3.45 -13.99
CA VAL A 132 -9.29 -3.60 -12.59
C VAL A 132 -9.65 -2.36 -11.77
N ASP A 133 -10.17 -2.58 -10.58
CA ASP A 133 -10.44 -1.51 -9.60
C ASP A 133 -10.18 -2.04 -8.18
N PHE A 134 -10.26 -1.17 -7.18
CA PHE A 134 -10.16 -1.57 -5.78
C PHE A 134 -11.52 -1.46 -5.08
N ALA A 135 -11.74 -2.36 -4.13
CA ALA A 135 -12.94 -2.38 -3.31
C ALA A 135 -12.87 -1.25 -2.26
N ARG A 136 -13.96 -0.49 -2.16
CA ARG A 136 -14.11 0.60 -1.18
C ARG A 136 -14.69 0.05 0.12
N THR A 137 -13.89 -0.81 0.76
CA THR A 137 -14.23 -1.43 2.05
C THR A 137 -14.08 -0.44 3.22
N ASP A 138 -14.44 -0.83 4.44
CA ASP A 138 -14.16 -0.06 5.65
C ASP A 138 -13.28 -0.88 6.61
N PRO A 139 -12.01 -0.50 6.81
CA PRO A 139 -11.29 0.55 6.10
C PRO A 139 -11.01 0.14 4.64
N ALA A 140 -11.06 1.09 3.71
CA ALA A 140 -10.83 0.78 2.30
C ALA A 140 -9.35 0.60 1.97
N VAL A 141 -8.48 1.25 2.71
CA VAL A 141 -7.03 1.24 2.51
C VAL A 141 -6.33 0.90 3.81
N LEU A 142 -5.42 -0.07 3.74
CA LEU A 142 -4.45 -0.34 4.79
C LEU A 142 -3.16 0.42 4.48
N GLU A 143 -2.79 1.37 5.35
CA GLU A 143 -1.62 2.23 5.17
C GLU A 143 -0.47 1.79 6.08
N LYS A 144 0.73 1.69 5.51
CA LYS A 144 1.98 1.42 6.22
C LYS A 144 3.06 2.39 5.77
N SER A 145 3.72 3.04 6.71
CA SER A 145 4.94 3.81 6.45
C SER A 145 6.14 2.89 6.26
N THR A 146 6.99 3.22 5.30
CA THR A 146 8.27 2.54 5.08
C THR A 146 9.39 3.50 5.47
N PRO A 147 10.04 3.27 6.63
CA PRO A 147 11.07 4.15 7.12
C PRO A 147 12.38 4.00 6.33
N MET A 148 13.14 5.08 6.31
CA MET A 148 14.52 5.15 5.86
C MET A 148 15.39 5.62 7.02
N PHE A 149 16.56 5.02 7.19
CA PHE A 149 17.56 5.41 8.18
C PHE A 149 18.97 5.15 7.62
N ILE A 150 19.97 5.76 8.23
CA ILE A 150 21.37 5.54 7.88
C ILE A 150 21.97 4.61 8.93
N ALA A 151 22.56 3.51 8.48
CA ALA A 151 23.20 2.55 9.37
C ALA A 151 24.40 3.20 10.08
N GLN A 152 24.61 2.85 11.35
CA GLN A 152 25.69 3.41 12.19
C GLN A 152 27.08 3.21 11.56
N HIS A 153 27.30 2.08 10.90
CA HIS A 153 28.56 1.73 10.24
C HIS A 153 28.43 1.77 8.71
N ALA A 154 27.70 2.75 8.17
CA ALA A 154 27.63 2.93 6.72
C ALA A 154 29.03 3.18 6.14
N PRO A 155 29.43 2.53 5.06
CA PRO A 155 30.78 2.69 4.48
C PRO A 155 31.00 4.11 3.90
N HIS A 156 29.92 4.78 3.49
CA HIS A 156 29.95 6.13 2.91
C HIS A 156 28.90 7.03 3.58
N PRO A 157 29.06 7.40 4.87
CA PRO A 157 28.01 8.07 5.64
C PRO A 157 27.63 9.43 5.06
N ASN A 158 28.59 10.20 4.56
CA ASN A 158 28.33 11.53 3.97
C ASN A 158 27.50 11.44 2.68
N ALA A 159 27.79 10.45 1.83
CA ALA A 159 27.00 10.19 0.62
C ALA A 159 25.59 9.72 0.98
N ALA A 160 25.45 8.87 1.98
CA ALA A 160 24.16 8.42 2.49
C ALA A 160 23.32 9.58 3.05
N ILE A 161 23.95 10.49 3.79
CA ILE A 161 23.30 11.71 4.31
C ILE A 161 22.83 12.60 3.15
N LEU A 162 23.69 12.86 2.17
CA LEU A 162 23.35 13.68 1.01
C LEU A 162 22.19 13.11 0.21
N PHE A 163 22.21 11.79 -0.03
CA PHE A 163 21.12 11.08 -0.73
C PHE A 163 19.82 11.13 0.08
N ALA A 164 19.87 10.90 1.38
CA ALA A 164 18.70 10.96 2.25
C ALA A 164 18.10 12.36 2.28
N ASP A 165 18.94 13.39 2.33
CA ASP A 165 18.53 14.80 2.32
C ASP A 165 17.83 15.16 1.00
N TRP A 166 18.43 14.80 -0.13
CA TRP A 166 17.79 14.97 -1.43
C TRP A 166 16.47 14.19 -1.52
N LEU A 167 16.45 12.92 -1.13
CA LEU A 167 15.25 12.08 -1.24
C LEU A 167 14.10 12.56 -0.35
N THR A 168 14.37 13.29 0.72
CA THR A 168 13.35 13.91 1.59
C THR A 168 12.98 15.34 1.18
N SER A 169 13.67 15.92 0.20
CA SER A 169 13.29 17.20 -0.39
C SER A 169 12.04 17.05 -1.28
N LEU A 170 11.37 18.17 -1.57
CA LEU A 170 10.23 18.16 -2.48
C LEU A 170 10.60 17.62 -3.87
N GLU A 171 11.76 18.01 -4.39
CA GLU A 171 12.29 17.53 -5.68
C GLU A 171 12.52 16.03 -5.66
N GLY A 172 13.22 15.53 -4.63
CA GLY A 172 13.50 14.10 -4.49
C GLY A 172 12.22 13.26 -4.33
N GLN A 173 11.27 13.72 -3.53
CA GLN A 173 9.98 13.07 -3.36
C GLN A 173 9.17 13.07 -4.66
N GLN A 174 9.14 14.18 -5.41
CA GLN A 174 8.47 14.25 -6.71
C GLN A 174 9.15 13.32 -7.72
N THR A 175 10.47 13.37 -7.85
CA THR A 175 11.24 12.48 -8.73
C THR A 175 11.01 11.01 -8.41
N TYR A 176 11.00 10.66 -7.11
CA TYR A 176 10.73 9.29 -6.68
C TYR A 176 9.30 8.84 -7.05
N TYR A 177 8.33 9.72 -6.82
CA TYR A 177 6.93 9.43 -7.19
C TYR A 177 6.78 9.25 -8.70
N ASP A 178 7.34 10.15 -9.51
CA ASP A 178 7.25 10.08 -10.97
C ASP A 178 7.88 8.80 -11.55
N ALA A 179 8.96 8.33 -10.93
CA ALA A 179 9.64 7.10 -11.35
C ALA A 179 8.92 5.81 -10.90
N THR A 180 8.20 5.83 -9.77
CA THR A 180 7.70 4.59 -9.12
C THR A 180 6.20 4.56 -8.91
N LEU A 181 5.52 5.69 -9.02
CA LEU A 181 4.13 5.93 -8.62
C LEU A 181 3.82 5.57 -7.15
N SER A 182 4.85 5.24 -6.36
CA SER A 182 4.69 4.91 -4.94
C SER A 182 4.36 6.15 -4.14
N PRO A 183 3.32 6.12 -3.28
CA PRO A 183 2.97 7.27 -2.46
C PRO A 183 4.12 7.69 -1.56
N VAL A 184 4.42 8.97 -1.54
CA VAL A 184 5.50 9.58 -0.75
C VAL A 184 4.96 10.30 0.48
N ALA A 185 5.84 10.70 1.40
CA ALA A 185 5.45 11.30 2.66
C ALA A 185 5.12 12.80 2.54
N ASP A 186 5.74 13.53 1.61
CA ASP A 186 5.53 14.96 1.46
C ASP A 186 4.14 15.27 0.87
N PRO A 187 3.25 15.95 1.61
CA PRO A 187 1.89 16.24 1.15
C PRO A 187 1.83 17.24 -0.01
N ARG A 188 2.92 17.90 -0.33
CA ARG A 188 3.01 18.85 -1.45
C ARG A 188 3.18 18.15 -2.79
N VAL A 189 3.60 16.90 -2.80
CA VAL A 189 3.69 16.07 -4.01
C VAL A 189 2.28 15.73 -4.50
N LYS A 190 1.99 16.10 -5.74
CA LYS A 190 0.70 15.75 -6.38
C LYS A 190 0.73 14.30 -6.84
N MET A 191 -0.06 13.46 -6.20
CA MET A 191 -0.14 12.03 -6.51
C MET A 191 -1.50 11.71 -7.12
N ARG A 192 -1.54 10.96 -8.22
CA ARG A 192 -2.79 10.48 -8.86
C ARG A 192 -3.68 9.70 -7.91
N LEU A 193 -3.07 8.95 -6.99
CA LEU A 193 -3.81 8.19 -5.97
C LEU A 193 -4.59 9.08 -5.01
N THR A 194 -4.21 10.34 -4.82
CA THR A 194 -4.92 11.27 -3.95
C THR A 194 -6.37 11.46 -4.43
N GLU A 195 -6.58 11.56 -5.74
CA GLU A 195 -7.92 11.69 -6.33
C GLU A 195 -8.77 10.43 -6.11
N ALA A 196 -8.16 9.24 -6.33
CA ALA A 196 -8.83 7.96 -6.12
C ALA A 196 -9.20 7.70 -4.64
N LEU A 197 -8.55 8.40 -3.71
CA LEU A 197 -8.74 8.26 -2.26
C LEU A 197 -9.67 9.32 -1.65
N ILE A 198 -10.25 10.23 -2.45
CA ILE A 198 -11.21 11.21 -1.94
C ILE A 198 -12.42 10.48 -1.36
N GLY A 199 -12.75 10.78 -0.10
CA GLY A 199 -13.87 10.17 0.62
C GLY A 199 -13.65 8.73 1.10
N VAL A 200 -12.44 8.19 0.96
CA VAL A 200 -12.09 6.83 1.38
C VAL A 200 -11.50 6.85 2.79
N ARG A 201 -12.00 5.98 3.67
CA ARG A 201 -11.47 5.82 5.03
C ARG A 201 -10.21 4.98 5.04
N HIS A 202 -9.17 5.45 5.73
CA HIS A 202 -7.89 4.78 5.88
C HIS A 202 -7.75 4.20 7.30
N ALA A 203 -7.22 2.98 7.43
CA ALA A 203 -6.69 2.47 8.69
C ALA A 203 -5.20 2.83 8.81
N GLY A 204 -4.76 3.19 10.03
CA GLY A 204 -3.37 3.57 10.29
C GLY A 204 -3.09 5.08 10.29
N ARG A 205 -4.14 5.91 10.32
CA ARG A 205 -4.02 7.37 10.35
C ARG A 205 -4.09 8.01 11.74
N GLU A 206 -4.06 7.23 12.81
CA GLU A 206 -3.98 7.78 14.18
C GLU A 206 -2.54 7.95 14.64
#